data_00929d17f2d0388cc2d86e7db3a06348
#
_entry.id   00929d17f2d0388cc2d86e7db3a06348
#
_cell.length_a   1.000
_cell.length_b   1.000
_cell.length_c   1.000
_cell.angle_alpha   90.00
_cell.angle_beta   90.00
_cell.angle_gamma   90.00
#
_symmetry.space_group_name_H-M   'P 1'
#
loop_
_entity.id
_entity.type
_entity.pdbx_description
1 polymer ?
#
loop_
_entity_poly.entity_id
_entity_poly.type
_entity_poly.pdbx_seq_one_letter_code
_entity_poly.pdbx_strand_id
1 'polypeptide(L)'
;MKKIKTFLITVLFTFIFYGNAVAATGAATEYKITIHKIELCDSSSTASACNNAVTIFDGNSGAIDIANTTAGAAAASLGNASAASFGTSYTYLRITMGRAFTVKGSAADGSGTTCYTKSGEAGAAGTLAKGTTTAGSVASTTLYAAMVGTSVGDNLTGLSSLTDTTGVAGTIASDDEYFQYRQELATTFTMVQGDIPSVTVAFGTSAAVGAIDDMGDSCETVGAAKGLYAAEPDVTVTIK
;
A
#
# COMPACT_ATOMS: atom_id res chain seq x y z
N MET A 1 1.42 13.26 73.69
CA MET A 1 2.21 13.31 72.45
C MET A 1 2.04 11.98 71.72
N LYS A 2 1.14 11.93 70.70
CA LYS A 2 0.88 10.72 69.89
C LYS A 2 1.79 10.71 68.69
N LYS A 3 2.64 9.69 68.57
CA LYS A 3 3.53 9.47 67.40
C LYS A 3 2.69 8.86 66.27
N ILE A 4 2.49 9.63 65.20
CA ILE A 4 1.88 9.17 63.94
C ILE A 4 2.97 8.42 63.18
N LYS A 5 2.78 7.10 62.97
CA LYS A 5 3.61 6.28 62.10
C LYS A 5 3.09 6.47 60.69
N THR A 6 3.86 7.16 59.86
CA THR A 6 3.60 7.28 58.41
C THR A 6 3.88 5.94 57.75
N PHE A 7 2.86 5.28 57.24
CA PHE A 7 2.94 4.04 56.45
C PHE A 7 3.08 4.42 54.98
N LEU A 8 4.31 4.27 54.47
CA LEU A 8 4.64 4.56 53.07
C LEU A 8 4.18 3.36 52.24
N ILE A 9 3.04 3.46 51.55
CA ILE A 9 2.55 2.45 50.57
C ILE A 9 3.24 2.75 49.24
N THR A 10 4.27 1.97 48.90
CA THR A 10 4.89 1.97 47.57
C THR A 10 3.96 1.21 46.61
N VAL A 11 3.16 1.94 45.85
CA VAL A 11 2.38 1.35 44.75
C VAL A 11 3.33 1.12 43.57
N LEU A 12 3.71 -0.15 43.40
CA LEU A 12 4.46 -0.61 42.23
C LEU A 12 3.53 -0.62 41.01
N PHE A 13 3.57 0.45 40.22
CA PHE A 13 2.86 0.51 38.94
C PHE A 13 3.59 -0.39 37.94
N THR A 14 3.13 -1.63 37.79
CA THR A 14 3.56 -2.54 36.72
C THR A 14 2.92 -2.03 35.43
N PHE A 15 3.66 -1.26 34.64
CA PHE A 15 3.28 -0.94 33.27
C PHE A 15 3.35 -2.25 32.47
N ILE A 16 2.19 -2.85 32.25
CA ILE A 16 2.05 -3.91 31.24
C ILE A 16 2.08 -3.20 29.89
N PHE A 17 3.25 -3.20 29.26
CA PHE A 17 3.36 -2.84 27.85
C PHE A 17 2.61 -3.93 27.07
N TYR A 18 1.37 -3.66 26.70
CA TYR A 18 0.75 -4.36 25.60
C TYR A 18 1.56 -3.96 24.38
N GLY A 19 2.51 -4.79 23.97
CA GLY A 19 3.17 -4.67 22.69
C GLY A 19 2.09 -4.81 21.62
N ASN A 20 1.66 -3.69 21.05
CA ASN A 20 0.95 -3.74 19.78
C ASN A 20 1.92 -4.43 18.82
N ALA A 21 1.53 -5.58 18.27
CA ALA A 21 2.25 -6.21 17.18
C ALA A 21 2.23 -5.21 16.01
N VAL A 22 3.29 -4.44 15.89
CA VAL A 22 3.47 -3.52 14.77
C VAL A 22 3.84 -4.41 13.60
N ALA A 23 2.99 -4.45 12.58
CA ALA A 23 3.36 -5.05 11.30
C ALA A 23 4.69 -4.44 10.87
N ALA A 24 5.75 -5.23 10.80
CA ALA A 24 7.03 -4.77 10.34
C ALA A 24 7.05 -4.83 8.81
N THR A 25 7.65 -3.81 8.20
CA THR A 25 7.82 -3.74 6.75
C THR A 25 9.27 -3.88 6.36
N GLY A 26 9.51 -4.34 5.13
CA GLY A 26 10.85 -4.51 4.59
C GLY A 26 10.91 -4.33 3.09
N ALA A 27 12.12 -4.44 2.55
CA ALA A 27 12.40 -4.09 1.16
C ALA A 27 11.92 -5.15 0.17
N ALA A 28 11.37 -4.69 -0.95
CA ALA A 28 11.16 -5.48 -2.15
C ALA A 28 12.27 -5.23 -3.17
N THR A 29 12.77 -6.31 -3.77
CA THR A 29 13.70 -6.27 -4.91
C THR A 29 12.99 -6.50 -6.25
N GLU A 30 11.74 -6.93 -6.22
CA GLU A 30 10.80 -6.97 -7.33
C GLU A 30 9.43 -6.61 -6.76
N TYR A 31 8.73 -5.70 -7.42
CA TYR A 31 7.38 -5.29 -7.03
C TYR A 31 6.60 -4.88 -8.27
N LYS A 32 5.87 -5.84 -8.83
CA LYS A 32 5.11 -5.63 -10.07
C LYS A 32 3.66 -5.37 -9.77
N ILE A 33 3.16 -4.28 -10.32
CA ILE A 33 1.76 -3.83 -10.25
C ILE A 33 1.16 -3.78 -11.64
N THR A 34 -0.17 -3.85 -11.73
CA THR A 34 -0.93 -3.57 -12.96
C THR A 34 -1.87 -2.41 -12.70
N ILE A 35 -1.74 -1.35 -13.49
CA ILE A 35 -2.57 -0.15 -13.42
C ILE A 35 -3.65 -0.24 -14.49
N HIS A 36 -4.89 0.06 -14.12
CA HIS A 36 -6.05 0.03 -15.02
C HIS A 36 -6.59 1.43 -15.32
N LYS A 37 -6.50 2.36 -14.36
CA LYS A 37 -6.98 3.72 -14.56
C LYS A 37 -6.19 4.72 -13.74
N ILE A 38 -5.99 5.91 -14.28
CA ILE A 38 -5.42 7.05 -13.56
C ILE A 38 -6.28 8.27 -13.81
N GLU A 39 -6.68 8.96 -12.75
CA GLU A 39 -7.54 10.14 -12.80
C GLU A 39 -6.94 11.27 -11.97
N LEU A 40 -7.03 12.50 -12.49
CA LEU A 40 -6.81 13.70 -11.69
C LEU A 40 -8.12 14.10 -11.02
N CYS A 41 -8.05 14.49 -9.76
CA CYS A 41 -9.19 14.82 -8.93
C CYS A 41 -8.94 16.17 -8.24
N ASP A 42 -9.99 16.95 -8.03
CA ASP A 42 -9.88 18.23 -7.33
C ASP A 42 -9.77 18.10 -5.80
N SER A 43 -9.63 19.21 -5.10
CA SER A 43 -9.46 19.27 -3.64
C SER A 43 -10.70 18.84 -2.83
N SER A 44 -11.87 18.72 -3.45
CA SER A 44 -13.11 18.28 -2.80
C SER A 44 -13.28 16.75 -2.84
N SER A 45 -12.31 16.02 -3.45
CA SER A 45 -12.36 14.59 -3.67
C SER A 45 -12.07 13.79 -2.39
N THR A 46 -12.68 12.61 -2.30
CA THR A 46 -12.46 11.61 -1.24
C THR A 46 -11.82 10.35 -1.84
N ALA A 47 -11.49 9.35 -1.04
CA ALA A 47 -10.95 8.09 -1.54
C ALA A 47 -11.91 7.38 -2.51
N SER A 48 -13.21 7.39 -2.19
CA SER A 48 -14.26 6.77 -3.00
C SER A 48 -14.86 7.69 -4.08
N ALA A 49 -14.64 9.01 -4.01
CA ALA A 49 -15.21 9.98 -4.95
C ALA A 49 -14.15 10.92 -5.50
N CYS A 50 -13.86 10.81 -6.80
CA CYS A 50 -13.01 11.74 -7.53
C CYS A 50 -13.89 12.81 -8.18
N ASN A 51 -13.94 13.98 -7.59
CA ASN A 51 -14.74 15.11 -8.09
C ASN A 51 -13.99 15.85 -9.20
N ASN A 52 -14.72 16.35 -10.18
CA ASN A 52 -14.16 16.95 -11.40
C ASN A 52 -13.07 16.08 -12.06
N ALA A 53 -13.32 14.77 -12.06
CA ALA A 53 -12.39 13.77 -12.54
C ALA A 53 -11.96 13.99 -13.99
N VAL A 54 -10.65 13.95 -14.24
CA VAL A 54 -10.09 13.86 -15.59
C VAL A 54 -9.30 12.56 -15.71
N THR A 55 -9.78 11.67 -16.55
CA THR A 55 -9.07 10.41 -16.85
C THR A 55 -7.86 10.71 -17.73
N ILE A 56 -6.67 10.42 -17.23
CA ILE A 56 -5.41 10.57 -17.95
C ILE A 56 -4.85 9.26 -18.48
N PHE A 57 -5.30 8.13 -17.92
CA PHE A 57 -5.04 6.79 -18.42
C PHE A 57 -6.27 5.89 -18.17
N ASP A 58 -6.64 5.09 -19.17
CA ASP A 58 -7.68 4.06 -19.08
C ASP A 58 -7.28 2.88 -19.96
N GLY A 59 -7.08 1.70 -19.34
CA GLY A 59 -6.62 0.50 -20.03
C GLY A 59 -5.87 -0.44 -19.09
N ASN A 60 -5.08 -1.33 -19.68
CA ASN A 60 -4.22 -2.26 -18.94
C ASN A 60 -2.75 -1.93 -19.20
N SER A 61 -2.03 -1.51 -18.16
CA SER A 61 -0.61 -1.16 -18.28
C SER A 61 0.30 -2.37 -18.54
N GLY A 62 -0.21 -3.58 -18.36
CA GLY A 62 0.65 -4.74 -18.12
C GLY A 62 1.36 -4.64 -16.76
N ALA A 63 2.19 -5.64 -16.46
CA ALA A 63 2.95 -5.68 -15.22
C ALA A 63 4.12 -4.68 -15.27
N ILE A 64 4.10 -3.70 -14.37
CA ILE A 64 5.17 -2.68 -14.22
C ILE A 64 5.97 -3.02 -12.96
N ASP A 65 7.27 -3.27 -13.09
CA ASP A 65 8.16 -3.51 -11.95
C ASP A 65 8.68 -2.19 -11.39
N ILE A 66 8.05 -1.73 -10.31
CA ILE A 66 8.40 -0.46 -9.66
C ILE A 66 9.62 -0.55 -8.74
N ALA A 67 10.06 -1.76 -8.34
CA ALA A 67 11.27 -1.93 -7.53
C ALA A 67 12.56 -1.78 -8.35
N ASN A 68 12.50 -2.05 -9.64
CA ASN A 68 13.66 -1.91 -10.56
C ASN A 68 13.80 -0.51 -11.15
N THR A 69 12.89 0.41 -10.81
CA THR A 69 13.05 1.80 -11.24
C THR A 69 14.04 2.51 -10.32
N THR A 70 14.93 3.31 -10.90
CA THR A 70 15.79 4.20 -10.10
C THR A 70 14.90 5.11 -9.27
N ALA A 71 15.16 5.23 -7.97
CA ALA A 71 14.39 6.11 -7.09
C ALA A 71 14.28 7.52 -7.71
N GLY A 72 13.04 7.97 -7.93
CA GLY A 72 12.75 9.23 -8.60
C GLY A 72 12.72 9.19 -10.14
N ALA A 73 13.04 8.05 -10.79
CA ALA A 73 12.79 7.88 -12.21
C ALA A 73 11.32 7.45 -12.45
N ALA A 74 10.76 7.86 -13.58
CA ALA A 74 9.40 7.45 -13.95
C ALA A 74 9.36 5.92 -14.14
N ALA A 75 8.55 5.23 -13.34
CA ALA A 75 8.35 3.78 -13.46
C ALA A 75 7.66 3.44 -14.79
N ALA A 76 6.78 4.33 -15.25
CA ALA A 76 6.15 4.25 -16.55
C ALA A 76 5.68 5.65 -16.97
N SER A 77 5.66 5.93 -18.27
CA SER A 77 4.97 7.09 -18.82
C SER A 77 3.53 6.68 -19.12
N LEU A 78 2.70 6.71 -18.08
CA LEU A 78 1.28 6.40 -18.21
C LEU A 78 0.47 7.69 -18.20
N GLY A 79 -0.32 7.86 -19.26
CA GLY A 79 -1.34 8.88 -19.31
C GLY A 79 -0.91 10.20 -19.95
N ASN A 80 -1.94 10.99 -20.22
CA ASN A 80 -1.84 12.29 -20.86
C ASN A 80 -2.64 13.33 -20.05
N ALA A 81 -1.94 14.14 -19.26
CA ALA A 81 -2.57 15.18 -18.44
C ALA A 81 -3.08 16.37 -19.28
N SER A 82 -2.85 16.41 -20.60
CA SER A 82 -3.40 17.45 -21.47
C SER A 82 -4.93 17.41 -21.61
N ALA A 83 -5.58 16.33 -21.14
CA ALA A 83 -7.03 16.25 -21.01
C ALA A 83 -7.59 17.11 -19.85
N ALA A 84 -6.73 17.62 -18.96
CA ALA A 84 -7.13 18.46 -17.84
C ALA A 84 -7.77 19.77 -18.33
N SER A 85 -8.81 20.22 -17.63
CA SER A 85 -9.52 21.44 -17.96
C SER A 85 -8.70 22.68 -17.57
N PHE A 86 -8.63 23.66 -18.47
CA PHE A 86 -7.94 24.91 -18.20
C PHE A 86 -8.53 25.63 -16.98
N GLY A 87 -7.65 26.13 -16.12
CA GLY A 87 -8.02 26.90 -14.91
C GLY A 87 -8.58 26.03 -13.77
N THR A 88 -8.75 24.71 -13.96
CA THR A 88 -9.12 23.81 -12.88
C THR A 88 -7.86 23.35 -12.14
N SER A 89 -7.92 23.38 -10.80
CA SER A 89 -6.84 22.91 -9.93
C SER A 89 -7.11 21.50 -9.46
N TYR A 90 -6.12 20.62 -9.65
CA TYR A 90 -6.15 19.23 -9.24
C TYR A 90 -5.17 19.01 -8.09
N THR A 91 -5.64 18.38 -7.02
CA THR A 91 -4.88 18.16 -5.79
C THR A 91 -4.54 16.70 -5.60
N TYR A 92 -5.33 15.78 -6.17
CA TYR A 92 -5.14 14.35 -6.00
C TYR A 92 -5.02 13.63 -7.34
N LEU A 93 -4.26 12.53 -7.29
CA LEU A 93 -4.27 11.47 -8.28
C LEU A 93 -5.03 10.28 -7.70
N ARG A 94 -5.97 9.70 -8.44
CA ARG A 94 -6.59 8.44 -8.10
C ARG A 94 -6.14 7.36 -9.09
N ILE A 95 -5.60 6.27 -8.57
CA ILE A 95 -5.09 5.16 -9.36
C ILE A 95 -5.95 3.93 -9.07
N THR A 96 -6.46 3.28 -10.12
CA THR A 96 -7.12 1.97 -10.01
C THR A 96 -6.13 0.89 -10.42
N MET A 97 -5.90 -0.08 -9.54
CA MET A 97 -4.92 -1.15 -9.70
C MET A 97 -5.53 -2.52 -9.40
N GLY A 98 -4.96 -3.57 -9.99
CA GLY A 98 -5.22 -4.93 -9.55
C GLY A 98 -4.63 -5.18 -8.15
N ARG A 99 -5.28 -6.00 -7.32
CA ARG A 99 -4.81 -6.31 -5.95
C ARG A 99 -3.68 -7.34 -5.91
N ALA A 100 -3.54 -8.17 -6.94
CA ALA A 100 -2.50 -9.20 -7.02
C ALA A 100 -1.19 -8.58 -7.52
N PHE A 101 -0.20 -8.52 -6.66
CA PHE A 101 1.14 -8.01 -6.97
C PHE A 101 2.15 -9.15 -7.03
N THR A 102 3.09 -9.11 -7.98
CA THR A 102 4.23 -10.03 -7.97
C THR A 102 5.35 -9.37 -7.16
N VAL A 103 5.71 -9.99 -6.05
CA VAL A 103 6.66 -9.42 -5.09
C VAL A 103 7.78 -10.39 -4.78
N LYS A 104 9.01 -9.87 -4.70
CA LYS A 104 10.20 -10.56 -4.18
C LYS A 104 10.87 -9.67 -3.15
N GLY A 105 11.00 -10.15 -1.93
CA GLY A 105 11.55 -9.36 -0.84
C GLY A 105 11.46 -10.05 0.51
N SER A 106 11.57 -9.26 1.57
CA SER A 106 11.51 -9.78 2.94
C SER A 106 11.00 -8.72 3.91
N ALA A 107 10.44 -9.17 5.03
CA ALA A 107 10.11 -8.33 6.17
C ALA A 107 10.39 -9.09 7.47
N ALA A 108 10.62 -8.38 8.57
CA ALA A 108 10.64 -9.00 9.88
C ALA A 108 9.18 -9.27 10.34
N ASP A 109 8.94 -10.42 10.98
CA ASP A 109 7.65 -10.68 11.62
C ASP A 109 7.58 -10.07 13.04
N GLY A 110 6.48 -10.30 13.74
CA GLY A 110 6.26 -9.78 15.12
C GLY A 110 7.28 -10.30 16.15
N SER A 111 7.96 -11.42 15.89
CA SER A 111 9.02 -11.95 16.74
C SER A 111 10.42 -11.41 16.40
N GLY A 112 10.54 -10.66 15.32
CA GLY A 112 11.82 -10.17 14.76
C GLY A 112 12.50 -11.16 13.82
N THR A 113 11.85 -12.29 13.48
CA THR A 113 12.35 -13.25 12.48
C THR A 113 12.19 -12.64 11.08
N THR A 114 13.28 -12.64 10.29
CA THR A 114 13.19 -12.17 8.91
C THR A 114 12.57 -13.26 8.02
N CYS A 115 11.42 -12.94 7.44
CA CYS A 115 10.68 -13.80 6.53
C CYS A 115 10.82 -13.30 5.10
N TYR A 116 11.28 -14.20 4.22
CA TYR A 116 11.48 -13.94 2.78
C TYR A 116 10.33 -14.50 1.97
N THR A 117 9.97 -13.84 0.88
CA THR A 117 8.99 -14.38 -0.08
C THR A 117 9.50 -15.68 -0.71
N LYS A 118 8.59 -16.64 -0.96
CA LYS A 118 8.91 -17.98 -1.42
C LYS A 118 8.04 -18.35 -2.63
N SER A 119 8.62 -18.97 -3.64
CA SER A 119 7.91 -19.42 -4.83
C SER A 119 6.81 -20.42 -4.50
N GLY A 120 5.67 -20.32 -5.18
CA GLY A 120 4.55 -21.25 -5.02
C GLY A 120 3.67 -21.03 -3.78
N GLU A 121 3.99 -20.02 -2.98
CA GLU A 121 3.26 -19.71 -1.73
C GLU A 121 2.42 -18.41 -1.89
N ALA A 122 1.77 -18.28 -3.04
CA ALA A 122 0.88 -17.16 -3.28
C ALA A 122 -0.24 -17.12 -2.22
N GLY A 123 -0.48 -15.95 -1.65
CA GLY A 123 -1.71 -15.69 -0.92
C GLY A 123 -2.90 -15.80 -1.89
N ALA A 124 -4.06 -16.23 -1.42
CA ALA A 124 -5.32 -16.00 -2.13
C ALA A 124 -5.83 -14.60 -1.79
N ALA A 125 -6.76 -14.06 -2.59
CA ALA A 125 -7.41 -12.80 -2.26
C ALA A 125 -7.94 -12.85 -0.81
N GLY A 126 -7.46 -11.95 0.03
CA GLY A 126 -7.80 -11.92 1.45
C GLY A 126 -7.03 -12.86 2.37
N THR A 127 -6.03 -13.61 1.88
CA THR A 127 -5.14 -14.41 2.70
C THR A 127 -3.68 -13.95 2.56
N LEU A 128 -2.92 -14.18 3.61
CA LEU A 128 -1.49 -13.89 3.65
C LEU A 128 -0.69 -15.03 3.04
N ALA A 129 0.49 -14.74 2.50
CA ALA A 129 1.37 -15.75 1.94
C ALA A 129 2.35 -16.31 3.00
N LYS A 130 2.76 -17.55 2.83
CA LYS A 130 3.88 -18.12 3.56
C LYS A 130 5.20 -17.54 3.06
N GLY A 131 6.20 -17.56 3.95
CA GLY A 131 7.57 -17.21 3.65
C GLY A 131 8.55 -18.33 3.95
N THR A 132 9.82 -17.97 4.02
CA THR A 132 10.93 -18.83 4.46
C THR A 132 11.96 -17.99 5.21
N THR A 133 12.68 -18.58 6.15
CA THR A 133 13.82 -17.95 6.83
C THR A 133 15.10 -17.99 6.01
N THR A 134 15.13 -18.76 4.91
CA THR A 134 16.33 -18.96 4.08
C THR A 134 16.48 -17.86 3.04
N ALA A 135 17.36 -16.89 3.27
CA ALA A 135 17.62 -15.77 2.36
C ALA A 135 17.97 -16.20 0.93
N GLY A 136 18.73 -17.31 0.77
CA GLY A 136 19.10 -17.85 -0.55
C GLY A 136 17.92 -18.46 -1.32
N SER A 137 16.77 -18.65 -0.70
CA SER A 137 15.54 -19.19 -1.31
C SER A 137 14.51 -18.11 -1.61
N VAL A 138 14.87 -16.82 -1.47
CA VAL A 138 13.97 -15.70 -1.79
C VAL A 138 13.57 -15.76 -3.26
N ALA A 139 12.27 -15.76 -3.53
CA ALA A 139 11.71 -15.88 -4.88
C ALA A 139 10.46 -15.03 -5.01
N SER A 140 10.11 -14.70 -6.24
CA SER A 140 8.87 -13.97 -6.54
C SER A 140 7.65 -14.83 -6.21
N THR A 141 6.66 -14.21 -5.59
CA THR A 141 5.36 -14.78 -5.30
C THR A 141 4.26 -13.74 -5.49
N THR A 142 3.02 -14.18 -5.54
CA THR A 142 1.89 -13.26 -5.57
C THR A 142 1.51 -12.89 -4.15
N LEU A 143 1.59 -11.60 -3.82
CA LEU A 143 1.06 -11.03 -2.59
C LEU A 143 -0.13 -10.13 -2.93
N TYR A 144 -1.12 -10.12 -2.08
CA TYR A 144 -2.28 -9.23 -2.26
C TYR A 144 -2.08 -7.94 -1.49
N ALA A 145 -2.35 -6.82 -2.14
CA ALA A 145 -2.40 -5.52 -1.50
C ALA A 145 -3.60 -5.48 -0.54
N ALA A 146 -3.35 -4.99 0.65
CA ALA A 146 -4.29 -4.85 1.75
C ALA A 146 -5.00 -6.15 2.16
N MET A 147 -5.22 -6.30 3.45
CA MET A 147 -5.93 -7.46 4.01
C MET A 147 -7.42 -7.20 4.04
N VAL A 148 -8.18 -8.27 3.76
CA VAL A 148 -9.63 -8.28 3.94
C VAL A 148 -9.98 -8.02 5.41
N GLY A 149 -10.92 -7.09 5.64
CA GLY A 149 -11.46 -6.83 6.96
C GLY A 149 -10.56 -6.06 7.93
N THR A 150 -9.39 -5.60 7.49
CA THR A 150 -8.61 -4.61 8.23
C THR A 150 -9.01 -3.21 7.78
N SER A 151 -9.00 -2.25 8.69
CA SER A 151 -9.11 -0.84 8.33
C SER A 151 -7.85 -0.47 7.57
N VAL A 152 -7.95 -0.44 6.25
CA VAL A 152 -6.95 0.19 5.39
C VAL A 152 -7.19 1.69 5.45
N GLY A 153 -6.14 2.51 5.38
CA GLY A 153 -6.28 3.96 5.47
C GLY A 153 -7.35 4.50 4.51
N ASP A 154 -7.99 5.62 4.86
CA ASP A 154 -9.08 6.25 4.09
C ASP A 154 -8.73 6.59 2.62
N ASN A 155 -7.49 6.33 2.21
CA ASN A 155 -7.00 6.51 0.84
C ASN A 155 -7.28 5.33 -0.08
N LEU A 156 -7.71 4.18 0.46
CA LEU A 156 -7.96 2.95 -0.28
C LEU A 156 -9.45 2.65 -0.37
N THR A 157 -9.89 2.13 -1.51
CA THR A 157 -11.27 1.66 -1.74
C THR A 157 -11.21 0.40 -2.57
N GLY A 158 -11.73 -0.72 -2.05
CA GLY A 158 -11.83 -1.98 -2.77
C GLY A 158 -12.90 -1.93 -3.87
N LEU A 159 -12.68 -2.66 -4.95
CA LEU A 159 -13.59 -2.79 -6.08
C LEU A 159 -13.67 -4.25 -6.52
N SER A 160 -14.87 -4.79 -6.64
CA SER A 160 -15.12 -6.13 -7.17
C SER A 160 -14.87 -6.23 -8.68
N SER A 161 -14.97 -5.12 -9.41
CA SER A 161 -14.69 -5.01 -10.84
C SER A 161 -14.23 -3.61 -11.22
N LEU A 162 -13.69 -3.42 -12.43
CA LEU A 162 -13.29 -2.10 -12.93
C LEU A 162 -14.46 -1.13 -13.15
N THR A 163 -15.68 -1.64 -13.21
CA THR A 163 -16.92 -0.85 -13.35
C THR A 163 -17.66 -0.68 -12.03
N ASP A 164 -17.13 -1.21 -10.94
CA ASP A 164 -17.73 -1.07 -9.61
C ASP A 164 -17.67 0.39 -9.15
N THR A 165 -18.80 0.93 -8.72
CA THR A 165 -18.95 2.29 -8.19
C THR A 165 -19.42 2.29 -6.74
N THR A 166 -19.51 1.11 -6.11
CA THR A 166 -20.07 0.93 -4.76
C THR A 166 -19.01 0.79 -3.67
N GLY A 167 -17.74 0.85 -4.04
CA GLY A 167 -16.62 0.73 -3.09
C GLY A 167 -16.70 1.74 -1.95
N VAL A 168 -16.37 1.29 -0.74
CA VAL A 168 -16.37 2.09 0.49
C VAL A 168 -14.93 2.43 0.87
N ALA A 169 -14.65 3.71 1.10
CA ALA A 169 -13.33 4.16 1.54
C ALA A 169 -12.89 3.44 2.83
N GLY A 170 -11.63 3.05 2.88
CA GLY A 170 -11.06 2.32 4.00
C GLY A 170 -11.47 0.84 4.08
N THR A 171 -12.12 0.30 3.05
CA THR A 171 -12.62 -1.09 3.05
C THR A 171 -12.14 -1.83 1.82
N ILE A 172 -11.69 -3.07 2.01
CA ILE A 172 -11.42 -4.04 0.94
C ILE A 172 -12.13 -5.35 1.33
N ALA A 173 -13.03 -5.82 0.46
CA ALA A 173 -13.75 -7.08 0.63
C ALA A 173 -12.97 -8.27 0.04
N SER A 174 -13.39 -9.50 0.37
CA SER A 174 -12.71 -10.72 -0.09
C SER A 174 -12.82 -10.94 -1.60
N ASP A 175 -13.90 -10.47 -2.21
CA ASP A 175 -14.22 -10.55 -3.62
C ASP A 175 -13.72 -9.36 -4.44
N ASP A 176 -13.09 -8.38 -3.80
CA ASP A 176 -12.46 -7.28 -4.54
C ASP A 176 -11.23 -7.80 -5.30
N GLU A 177 -11.21 -7.61 -6.60
CA GLU A 177 -10.08 -7.93 -7.48
C GLU A 177 -9.20 -6.71 -7.74
N TYR A 178 -9.74 -5.52 -7.53
CA TYR A 178 -9.10 -4.24 -7.76
C TYR A 178 -9.23 -3.36 -6.53
N PHE A 179 -8.49 -2.27 -6.53
CA PHE A 179 -8.67 -1.19 -5.56
C PHE A 179 -8.30 0.16 -6.18
N GLN A 180 -8.89 1.20 -5.63
CA GLN A 180 -8.52 2.58 -5.89
C GLN A 180 -7.64 3.09 -4.77
N TYR A 181 -6.57 3.77 -5.16
CA TYR A 181 -5.67 4.46 -4.26
C TYR A 181 -5.63 5.94 -4.60
N ARG A 182 -5.93 6.80 -3.61
CA ARG A 182 -5.86 8.25 -3.75
C ARG A 182 -4.55 8.77 -3.19
N GLN A 183 -3.74 9.36 -4.04
CA GLN A 183 -2.48 10.01 -3.70
C GLN A 183 -2.61 11.53 -3.82
N GLU A 184 -2.18 12.26 -2.79
CA GLU A 184 -2.03 13.70 -2.88
C GLU A 184 -0.84 14.05 -3.79
N LEU A 185 -1.03 15.02 -4.68
CA LEU A 185 0.05 15.54 -5.51
C LEU A 185 1.03 16.33 -4.65
N ALA A 186 2.33 16.19 -4.89
CA ALA A 186 3.37 16.96 -4.21
C ALA A 186 3.19 18.47 -4.40
N THR A 187 2.57 18.88 -5.51
CA THR A 187 2.17 20.25 -5.80
C THR A 187 0.85 20.22 -6.58
N THR A 188 -0.11 21.07 -6.17
CA THR A 188 -1.37 21.23 -6.90
C THR A 188 -1.09 21.57 -8.36
N PHE A 189 -1.71 20.80 -9.27
CA PHE A 189 -1.59 21.00 -10.70
C PHE A 189 -2.75 21.84 -11.24
N THR A 190 -2.45 22.89 -12.01
CA THR A 190 -3.45 23.67 -12.73
C THR A 190 -3.05 23.74 -14.19
N MET A 191 -3.90 23.27 -15.09
CA MET A 191 -3.64 23.30 -16.52
C MET A 191 -3.67 24.71 -17.06
N VAL A 192 -2.58 25.13 -17.70
CA VAL A 192 -2.44 26.42 -18.36
C VAL A 192 -2.42 26.23 -19.88
N GLN A 193 -2.98 27.16 -20.62
CA GLN A 193 -3.02 27.10 -22.08
C GLN A 193 -1.60 27.11 -22.66
N GLY A 194 -1.30 26.13 -23.49
CA GLY A 194 0.01 25.99 -24.15
C GLY A 194 0.96 25.03 -23.43
N ASP A 195 0.62 24.54 -22.24
CA ASP A 195 1.41 23.54 -21.53
C ASP A 195 1.24 22.16 -22.14
N ILE A 196 2.31 21.38 -22.09
CA ILE A 196 2.32 19.93 -22.39
C ILE A 196 2.74 19.24 -21.10
N PRO A 197 1.80 18.95 -20.20
CA PRO A 197 2.14 18.42 -18.89
C PRO A 197 2.69 16.99 -18.98
N SER A 198 3.72 16.72 -18.21
CA SER A 198 4.27 15.38 -18.00
C SER A 198 4.00 14.92 -16.58
N VAL A 199 3.56 13.67 -16.43
CA VAL A 199 3.32 13.02 -15.12
C VAL A 199 4.50 12.12 -14.80
N THR A 200 5.13 12.35 -13.65
CA THR A 200 6.18 11.49 -13.11
C THR A 200 5.68 10.85 -11.82
N VAL A 201 5.71 9.52 -11.76
CA VAL A 201 5.41 8.76 -10.54
C VAL A 201 6.69 8.09 -10.08
N ALA A 202 7.15 8.42 -8.88
CA ALA A 202 8.31 7.83 -8.25
C ALA A 202 7.86 6.90 -7.13
N PHE A 203 8.52 5.74 -7.00
CA PHE A 203 8.22 4.73 -6.00
C PHE A 203 9.44 4.44 -5.12
N GLY A 204 9.19 4.27 -3.82
CA GLY A 204 10.16 3.73 -2.87
C GLY A 204 9.68 2.38 -2.35
N THR A 205 10.44 1.32 -2.59
CA THR A 205 10.06 -0.06 -2.23
C THR A 205 10.80 -0.60 -1.02
N SER A 206 11.44 0.27 -0.24
CA SER A 206 12.19 -0.11 0.98
C SER A 206 11.31 -0.65 2.11
N ALA A 207 10.00 -0.37 2.06
CA ALA A 207 9.00 -0.81 3.03
C ALA A 207 7.80 -1.53 2.37
N ALA A 208 7.98 -2.09 1.17
CA ALA A 208 6.89 -2.60 0.34
C ALA A 208 6.52 -4.09 0.58
N VAL A 209 7.24 -4.79 1.45
CA VAL A 209 6.85 -6.12 1.94
C VAL A 209 6.44 -6.00 3.39
N GLY A 210 5.27 -6.47 3.76
CA GLY A 210 4.82 -6.51 5.14
C GLY A 210 4.78 -7.93 5.69
N ALA A 211 5.07 -8.09 6.97
CA ALA A 211 4.83 -9.31 7.73
C ALA A 211 3.95 -8.97 8.93
N ILE A 212 2.91 -9.76 9.14
CA ILE A 212 1.99 -9.56 10.25
C ILE A 212 2.17 -10.68 11.25
N ASP A 213 2.20 -10.29 12.54
CA ASP A 213 2.29 -11.15 13.71
C ASP A 213 3.45 -12.15 13.64
N ASP A 214 3.53 -13.03 14.61
CA ASP A 214 4.53 -14.10 14.70
C ASP A 214 4.22 -15.22 13.72
N MET A 215 5.00 -15.33 12.63
CA MET A 215 4.90 -16.38 11.63
C MET A 215 5.60 -17.68 12.07
N GLY A 216 6.22 -17.68 13.25
CA GLY A 216 7.01 -18.77 13.78
C GLY A 216 8.41 -18.88 13.14
N ASP A 217 9.25 -19.72 13.74
CA ASP A 217 10.68 -19.84 13.39
C ASP A 217 10.95 -20.21 11.91
N SER A 218 9.96 -20.75 11.21
CA SER A 218 10.08 -21.16 9.80
C SER A 218 9.49 -20.18 8.80
N CYS A 219 8.83 -19.12 9.26
CA CYS A 219 8.02 -18.21 8.43
C CYS A 219 6.87 -18.89 7.67
N GLU A 220 6.51 -20.11 8.01
CA GLU A 220 5.48 -20.88 7.28
C GLU A 220 4.11 -20.86 7.96
N THR A 221 3.99 -20.22 9.12
CA THR A 221 2.70 -20.07 9.82
C THR A 221 1.91 -18.95 9.17
N VAL A 222 0.73 -19.29 8.65
CA VAL A 222 -0.21 -18.32 8.07
C VAL A 222 -1.58 -18.48 8.69
N GLY A 223 -2.36 -17.40 8.66
CA GLY A 223 -3.72 -17.36 9.19
C GLY A 223 -4.37 -16.01 8.84
N ALA A 224 -5.51 -15.73 9.45
CA ALA A 224 -6.24 -14.49 9.22
C ALA A 224 -5.42 -13.21 9.55
N ALA A 225 -4.43 -13.34 10.44
CA ALA A 225 -3.58 -12.24 10.89
C ALA A 225 -2.08 -12.60 10.96
N LYS A 226 -1.66 -13.64 10.22
CA LYS A 226 -0.26 -14.10 10.20
C LYS A 226 0.18 -14.37 8.77
N GLY A 227 1.31 -13.81 8.34
CA GLY A 227 1.87 -14.05 7.03
C GLY A 227 2.43 -12.79 6.34
N LEU A 228 2.88 -12.97 5.10
CA LEU A 228 3.39 -11.90 4.25
C LEU A 228 2.27 -11.29 3.41
N TYR A 229 2.35 -9.99 3.20
CA TYR A 229 1.46 -9.22 2.33
C TYR A 229 2.22 -8.15 1.55
N ALA A 230 1.63 -7.64 0.48
CA ALA A 230 2.16 -6.48 -0.23
C ALA A 230 1.82 -5.22 0.58
N ALA A 231 2.85 -4.60 1.16
CA ALA A 231 2.72 -3.32 1.84
C ALA A 231 2.73 -2.17 0.83
N GLU A 232 2.20 -1.03 1.24
CA GLU A 232 2.16 0.16 0.40
C GLU A 232 3.58 0.70 0.17
N PRO A 233 4.02 0.86 -1.10
CA PRO A 233 5.27 1.55 -1.39
C PRO A 233 5.11 3.05 -1.17
N ASP A 234 6.20 3.75 -0.87
CA ASP A 234 6.20 5.21 -0.89
C ASP A 234 5.94 5.71 -2.31
N VAL A 235 4.94 6.57 -2.49
CA VAL A 235 4.58 7.09 -3.81
C VAL A 235 4.67 8.62 -3.82
N THR A 236 5.39 9.16 -4.79
CA THR A 236 5.44 10.60 -5.03
C THR A 236 5.03 10.88 -6.47
N VAL A 237 4.03 11.74 -6.65
CA VAL A 237 3.53 12.14 -7.96
C VAL A 237 3.85 13.60 -8.20
N THR A 238 4.48 13.89 -9.34
CA THR A 238 4.79 15.26 -9.79
C THR A 238 4.25 15.45 -11.19
N ILE A 239 3.55 16.56 -11.43
CA ILE A 239 3.12 17.02 -12.76
C ILE A 239 3.83 18.33 -13.06
N LYS A 240 4.46 18.40 -14.22
CA LYS A 240 5.21 19.58 -14.70
C LYS A 240 4.72 19.99 -16.07
#